data_842be168629592e1d18932b6de13b78a
#
_entry.id   842be168629592e1d18932b6de13b78a
#
_cell.length_a   1.000
_cell.length_b   1.000
_cell.length_c   1.000
_cell.angle_alpha   90.00
_cell.angle_beta   90.00
_cell.angle_gamma   90.00
#
_symmetry.space_group_name_H-M   'P 1'
#
loop_
_entity.id
_entity.type
_entity.pdbx_description
1 polymer ?
#
loop_
_entity_poly.entity_id
_entity_poly.type
_entity_poly.pdbx_seq_one_letter_code
_entity_poly.pdbx_strand_id
1 'polypeptide(L)'
;MSTSPEILRSFIEIYDIEVLRNCFLYLGIDTKSNQIIEFVIFGARNDLRALCRYLRSLKGQIGFNNLNYDSQVCQFILNNSQVWLELEYTADQITEEIFKFSQETINRSDVGFPVYSEYKLYTKQLDLYKMHHFDNRAKVQSLKGLQCNLNWKMCQEMPID
;
A
#
# COMPACT_ATOMS: atom_id res chain seq x y z
N MET A 1 6.23 25.18 29.74
CA MET A 1 6.38 23.90 29.03
C MET A 1 5.08 23.65 28.28
N SER A 2 5.05 23.92 26.99
CA SER A 2 3.86 23.69 26.14
C SER A 2 3.89 22.22 25.74
N THR A 3 3.03 21.41 26.33
CA THR A 3 2.75 20.06 25.86
C THR A 3 1.95 20.21 24.58
N SER A 4 2.58 19.97 23.43
CA SER A 4 1.88 19.81 22.17
C SER A 4 0.80 18.75 22.37
N PRO A 5 -0.45 18.98 21.94
CA PRO A 5 -1.50 17.99 22.07
C PRO A 5 -1.05 16.73 21.32
N GLU A 6 -0.99 15.59 22.02
CA GLU A 6 -0.81 14.28 21.38
C GLU A 6 -1.91 14.13 20.34
N ILE A 7 -1.55 14.20 19.08
CA ILE A 7 -2.48 13.95 17.98
C ILE A 7 -2.81 12.46 18.06
N LEU A 8 -3.98 12.15 18.59
CA LEU A 8 -4.53 10.80 18.67
C LEU A 8 -4.72 10.27 17.24
N ARG A 9 -3.75 9.51 16.73
CA ARG A 9 -3.86 8.81 15.45
C ARG A 9 -4.95 7.76 15.55
N SER A 10 -5.69 7.57 14.46
CA SER A 10 -6.74 6.54 14.40
C SER A 10 -6.16 5.12 14.30
N PHE A 11 -4.89 4.98 13.90
CA PHE A 11 -4.25 3.71 13.50
C PHE A 11 -4.99 3.01 12.35
N ILE A 12 -5.87 3.72 11.66
CA ILE A 12 -6.53 3.32 10.42
C ILE A 12 -6.20 4.40 9.38
N GLU A 13 -5.76 3.98 8.22
CA GLU A 13 -5.34 4.90 7.16
C GLU A 13 -5.94 4.51 5.81
N ILE A 14 -6.03 5.48 4.92
CA ILE A 14 -6.20 5.26 3.48
C ILE A 14 -4.80 5.28 2.89
N TYR A 15 -4.46 4.28 2.09
CA TYR A 15 -3.11 4.15 1.56
C TYR A 15 -3.08 3.71 0.11
N ASP A 16 -1.93 3.95 -0.50
CA ASP A 16 -1.56 3.51 -1.84
C ASP A 16 -0.05 3.30 -1.91
N ILE A 17 0.42 2.49 -2.85
CA ILE A 17 1.84 2.25 -3.09
C ILE A 17 2.19 2.40 -4.56
N GLU A 18 3.44 2.83 -4.81
CA GLU A 18 4.02 2.83 -6.14
C GLU A 18 5.28 1.96 -6.14
N VAL A 19 5.33 1.02 -7.07
CA VAL A 19 6.46 0.09 -7.21
C VAL A 19 7.09 0.25 -8.58
N LEU A 20 8.25 0.88 -8.59
CA LEU A 20 9.12 0.99 -9.75
C LEU A 20 10.36 0.10 -9.54
N ARG A 21 11.09 -0.20 -10.59
CA ARG A 21 12.26 -1.10 -10.51
C ARG A 21 13.30 -0.67 -9.48
N ASN A 22 13.51 0.64 -9.33
CA ASN A 22 14.51 1.23 -8.45
C ASN A 22 13.91 2.13 -7.37
N CYS A 23 12.58 2.13 -7.21
CA CYS A 23 11.91 2.97 -6.25
C CYS A 23 10.66 2.26 -5.71
N PHE A 24 10.50 2.32 -4.40
CA PHE A 24 9.26 1.98 -3.71
C PHE A 24 8.78 3.21 -2.94
N LEU A 25 7.52 3.57 -3.15
CA LEU A 25 6.85 4.65 -2.45
C LEU A 25 5.61 4.09 -1.73
N TYR A 26 5.46 4.45 -0.49
CA TYR A 26 4.26 4.23 0.31
C TYR A 26 3.69 5.58 0.73
N LEU A 27 2.41 5.79 0.45
CA LEU A 27 1.66 6.97 0.87
C LEU A 27 0.46 6.54 1.70
N GLY A 28 0.28 7.16 2.86
CA GLY A 28 -0.86 6.96 3.73
C GLY A 28 -1.47 8.28 4.19
N ILE A 29 -2.76 8.27 4.46
CA ILE A 29 -3.49 9.38 5.09
C ILE A 29 -4.21 8.82 6.30
N ASP A 30 -3.84 9.30 7.49
CA ASP A 30 -4.55 8.94 8.72
C ASP A 30 -5.99 9.46 8.67
N THR A 31 -6.95 8.54 8.87
CA THR A 31 -8.39 8.86 8.68
C THR A 31 -8.95 9.82 9.71
N LYS A 32 -8.24 10.07 10.81
CA LYS A 32 -8.70 10.96 11.88
C LYS A 32 -8.03 12.33 11.83
N SER A 33 -6.72 12.34 11.64
CA SER A 33 -5.92 13.59 11.66
C SER A 33 -5.72 14.20 10.28
N ASN A 34 -6.02 13.48 9.20
CA ASN A 34 -5.67 13.80 7.81
C ASN A 34 -4.15 14.02 7.59
N GLN A 35 -3.33 13.51 8.51
CA GLN A 35 -1.88 13.59 8.35
C GLN A 35 -1.43 12.67 7.22
N ILE A 36 -0.64 13.23 6.31
CA ILE A 36 0.01 12.46 5.24
C ILE A 36 1.26 11.80 5.82
N ILE A 37 1.43 10.52 5.52
CA ILE A 37 2.56 9.68 5.90
C ILE A 37 3.20 9.18 4.61
N GLU A 38 4.53 9.31 4.52
CA GLU A 38 5.30 8.91 3.36
C GLU A 38 6.51 8.10 3.78
N PHE A 39 6.77 6.99 3.07
CA PHE A 39 8.03 6.23 3.16
C PHE A 39 8.56 5.94 1.76
N VAL A 40 9.85 6.13 1.58
CA VAL A 40 10.54 5.93 0.30
C VAL A 40 11.75 5.03 0.47
N ILE A 41 11.90 4.10 -0.46
CA ILE A 41 13.13 3.31 -0.63
C ILE A 41 13.64 3.59 -2.03
N PHE A 42 14.71 4.38 -2.14
CA PHE A 42 15.29 4.81 -3.41
C PHE A 42 16.69 5.38 -3.21
N GLY A 43 17.69 4.84 -3.87
CA GLY A 43 19.04 5.36 -3.84
C GLY A 43 19.60 5.52 -2.41
N ALA A 44 19.86 6.75 -2.00
CA ALA A 44 20.38 7.07 -0.66
C ALA A 44 19.31 7.08 0.45
N ARG A 45 18.02 7.12 0.09
CA ARG A 45 16.91 7.12 1.06
C ARG A 45 16.36 5.72 1.23
N ASN A 46 16.51 5.17 2.44
CA ASN A 46 16.00 3.83 2.77
C ASN A 46 15.17 3.88 4.06
N ASP A 47 13.87 4.07 3.90
CA ASP A 47 12.91 4.14 5.00
C ASP A 47 12.39 2.76 5.46
N LEU A 48 12.98 1.63 4.99
CA LEU A 48 12.50 0.26 5.26
C LEU A 48 12.21 0.02 6.74
N ARG A 49 13.13 0.37 7.62
CA ARG A 49 12.99 0.14 9.07
C ARG A 49 11.81 0.94 9.66
N ALA A 50 11.66 2.20 9.21
CA ALA A 50 10.59 3.08 9.65
C ALA A 50 9.23 2.60 9.11
N LEU A 51 9.15 2.25 7.83
CA LEU A 51 7.98 1.67 7.19
C LEU A 51 7.50 0.41 7.92
N CYS A 52 8.40 -0.56 8.16
CA CYS A 52 8.01 -1.80 8.82
C CYS A 52 7.50 -1.58 10.25
N ARG A 53 8.09 -0.64 10.98
CA ARG A 53 7.62 -0.27 12.32
C ARG A 53 6.23 0.38 12.24
N TYR A 54 6.04 1.24 11.26
CA TYR A 54 4.78 1.91 11.00
C TYR A 54 3.67 0.90 10.64
N LEU A 55 3.89 0.04 9.64
CA LEU A 55 2.92 -0.97 9.22
C LEU A 55 2.50 -1.88 10.38
N ARG A 56 3.45 -2.25 11.26
CA ARG A 56 3.14 -3.06 12.46
C ARG A 56 2.34 -2.30 13.52
N SER A 57 2.30 -0.98 13.50
CA SER A 57 1.52 -0.17 14.43
C SER A 57 0.07 0.05 13.99
N LEU A 58 -0.25 -0.23 12.73
CA LEU A 58 -1.57 -0.01 12.16
C LEU A 58 -2.57 -1.08 12.62
N LYS A 59 -3.80 -0.66 12.85
CA LYS A 59 -4.93 -1.54 13.13
C LYS A 59 -5.70 -1.93 11.89
N GLY A 60 -5.65 -1.09 10.85
CA GLY A 60 -6.33 -1.33 9.59
C GLY A 60 -5.89 -0.36 8.49
N GLN A 61 -6.06 -0.80 7.27
CA GLN A 61 -5.75 -0.06 6.06
C GLN A 61 -6.93 -0.11 5.10
N ILE A 62 -7.18 0.98 4.41
CA ILE A 62 -8.23 1.14 3.42
C ILE A 62 -7.57 1.44 2.08
N GLY A 63 -7.89 0.69 1.06
CA GLY A 63 -7.38 0.90 -0.28
C GLY A 63 -8.39 0.49 -1.35
N PHE A 64 -8.01 0.63 -2.61
CA PHE A 64 -8.81 0.21 -3.74
C PHE A 64 -8.13 -0.95 -4.46
N ASN A 65 -8.75 -2.12 -4.49
CA ASN A 65 -8.18 -3.38 -5.00
C ASN A 65 -6.90 -3.81 -4.26
N ASN A 66 -6.72 -3.29 -3.05
CA ASN A 66 -5.50 -3.45 -2.25
C ASN A 66 -5.28 -4.90 -1.78
N LEU A 67 -6.31 -5.71 -1.64
CA LEU A 67 -6.18 -7.13 -1.27
C LEU A 67 -5.47 -7.96 -2.35
N ASN A 68 -5.55 -7.53 -3.59
CA ASN A 68 -4.91 -8.23 -4.71
C ASN A 68 -3.49 -7.74 -5.00
N TYR A 69 -3.11 -6.53 -4.55
CA TYR A 69 -1.81 -5.97 -4.87
C TYR A 69 -1.12 -5.28 -3.69
N ASP A 70 -1.59 -4.11 -3.24
CA ASP A 70 -0.87 -3.27 -2.27
C ASP A 70 -0.57 -4.01 -0.96
N SER A 71 -1.57 -4.70 -0.42
CA SER A 71 -1.41 -5.47 0.82
C SER A 71 -0.47 -6.65 0.66
N GLN A 72 -0.41 -7.24 -0.54
CA GLN A 72 0.50 -8.34 -0.86
C GLN A 72 1.94 -7.86 -0.83
N VAL A 73 2.23 -6.71 -1.45
CA VAL A 73 3.56 -6.10 -1.46
C VAL A 73 3.97 -5.66 -0.04
N CYS A 74 3.08 -5.01 0.70
CA CYS A 74 3.34 -4.62 2.09
C CYS A 74 3.63 -5.85 2.98
N GLN A 75 2.88 -6.94 2.81
CA GLN A 75 3.12 -8.18 3.54
C GLN A 75 4.46 -8.83 3.15
N PHE A 76 4.82 -8.82 1.87
CA PHE A 76 6.11 -9.30 1.39
C PHE A 76 7.27 -8.53 2.04
N ILE A 77 7.17 -7.19 2.09
CA ILE A 77 8.16 -6.34 2.76
C ILE A 77 8.28 -6.71 4.24
N LEU A 78 7.16 -6.85 4.94
CA LEU A 78 7.16 -7.23 6.37
C LEU A 78 7.83 -8.59 6.62
N ASN A 79 7.60 -9.57 5.74
CA ASN A 79 8.13 -10.91 5.87
C ASN A 79 9.64 -10.98 5.63
N ASN A 80 10.17 -10.15 4.72
CA ASN A 80 11.58 -10.19 4.31
C ASN A 80 12.45 -9.13 4.99
N SER A 81 11.83 -8.12 5.61
CA SER A 81 12.53 -6.96 6.16
C SER A 81 13.64 -7.32 7.16
N GLN A 82 13.43 -8.34 7.98
CA GLN A 82 14.44 -8.76 8.96
C GLN A 82 15.70 -9.27 8.26
N VAL A 83 15.54 -10.15 7.27
CA VAL A 83 16.64 -10.71 6.49
C VAL A 83 17.40 -9.62 5.74
N TRP A 84 16.66 -8.69 5.09
CA TRP A 84 17.29 -7.58 4.38
C TRP A 84 18.11 -6.66 5.31
N LEU A 85 17.61 -6.44 6.53
CA LEU A 85 18.33 -5.63 7.55
C LEU A 85 19.54 -6.35 8.13
N GLU A 86 19.45 -7.67 8.36
CA GLU A 86 20.55 -8.50 8.85
C GLU A 86 21.66 -8.67 7.83
N LEU A 87 21.31 -8.77 6.55
CA LEU A 87 22.25 -8.89 5.42
C LEU A 87 22.68 -7.53 4.85
N GLU A 88 22.28 -6.43 5.48
CA GLU A 88 22.63 -5.06 5.09
C GLU A 88 22.33 -4.74 3.61
N TYR A 89 21.16 -5.19 3.11
CA TYR A 89 20.73 -4.90 1.74
C TYR A 89 20.68 -3.39 1.48
N THR A 90 21.23 -2.99 0.33
CA THR A 90 21.09 -1.61 -0.17
C THR A 90 19.64 -1.31 -0.58
N ALA A 91 19.30 -0.04 -0.71
CA ALA A 91 17.98 0.37 -1.21
C ALA A 91 17.68 -0.25 -2.59
N ASP A 92 18.66 -0.30 -3.49
CA ASP A 92 18.51 -0.86 -4.82
C ASP A 92 18.25 -2.37 -4.79
N GLN A 93 18.92 -3.11 -3.91
CA GLN A 93 18.65 -4.55 -3.74
C GLN A 93 17.24 -4.80 -3.19
N ILE A 94 16.80 -3.98 -2.23
CA ILE A 94 15.46 -4.09 -1.64
C ILE A 94 14.40 -3.78 -2.69
N THR A 95 14.54 -2.69 -3.45
CA THR A 95 13.58 -2.30 -4.48
C THR A 95 13.51 -3.31 -5.63
N GLU A 96 14.63 -3.90 -6.03
CA GLU A 96 14.67 -4.98 -7.03
C GLU A 96 13.86 -6.21 -6.56
N GLU A 97 14.00 -6.62 -5.29
CA GLU A 97 13.21 -7.74 -4.73
C GLU A 97 11.72 -7.40 -4.63
N ILE A 98 11.38 -6.18 -4.20
CA ILE A 98 10.00 -5.72 -4.17
C ILE A 98 9.41 -5.69 -5.59
N PHE A 99 10.16 -5.18 -6.57
CA PHE A 99 9.72 -5.11 -7.96
C PHE A 99 9.47 -6.51 -8.54
N LYS A 100 10.37 -7.47 -8.34
CA LYS A 100 10.18 -8.86 -8.79
C LYS A 100 8.90 -9.45 -8.21
N PHE A 101 8.69 -9.30 -6.90
CA PHE A 101 7.48 -9.78 -6.25
C PHE A 101 6.22 -9.09 -6.79
N SER A 102 6.29 -7.79 -7.05
CA SER A 102 5.15 -7.03 -7.61
C SER A 102 4.77 -7.57 -9.00
N GLN A 103 5.75 -7.87 -9.85
CA GLN A 103 5.50 -8.46 -11.18
C GLN A 103 4.88 -9.86 -11.08
N GLU A 104 5.35 -10.68 -10.15
CA GLU A 104 4.74 -11.99 -9.87
C GLU A 104 3.29 -11.85 -9.40
N THR A 105 3.01 -10.86 -8.55
CA THR A 105 1.67 -10.60 -8.03
C THR A 105 0.72 -10.15 -9.14
N ILE A 106 1.16 -9.26 -10.04
CA ILE A 106 0.39 -8.81 -11.20
C ILE A 106 0.08 -10.01 -12.12
N ASN A 107 1.07 -10.83 -12.44
CA ASN A 107 0.89 -12.00 -13.31
C ASN A 107 -0.04 -13.06 -12.68
N ARG A 108 -0.09 -13.16 -11.36
CA ARG A 108 -1.00 -14.07 -10.64
C ARG A 108 -2.43 -13.54 -10.56
N SER A 109 -2.66 -12.24 -10.70
CA SER A 109 -4.02 -11.68 -10.70
C SER A 109 -4.89 -12.31 -11.79
N ASP A 110 -4.29 -12.75 -12.88
CA ASP A 110 -4.97 -13.48 -13.97
C ASP A 110 -5.46 -14.87 -13.55
N VAL A 111 -4.88 -15.45 -12.50
CA VAL A 111 -5.25 -16.77 -11.94
C VAL A 111 -6.26 -16.65 -10.79
N GLY A 112 -6.54 -15.43 -10.32
CA GLY A 112 -7.61 -15.14 -9.36
C GLY A 112 -7.29 -15.41 -7.89
N PHE A 113 -6.03 -15.73 -7.52
CA PHE A 113 -5.65 -15.99 -6.14
C PHE A 113 -4.47 -15.12 -5.69
N PRO A 114 -4.63 -14.34 -4.59
CA PRO A 114 -3.54 -13.58 -4.00
C PRO A 114 -2.45 -14.51 -3.45
N VAL A 115 -1.21 -14.02 -3.38
CA VAL A 115 -0.06 -14.76 -2.82
C VAL A 115 -0.28 -15.06 -1.35
N TYR A 116 -0.69 -14.04 -0.60
CA TYR A 116 -1.06 -14.17 0.81
C TYR A 116 -2.59 -14.11 0.95
N SER A 117 -3.17 -15.10 1.62
CA SER A 117 -4.59 -15.04 1.94
C SER A 117 -4.86 -13.89 2.92
N GLU A 118 -6.04 -13.29 2.85
CA GLU A 118 -6.46 -12.16 3.69
C GLU A 118 -6.21 -12.41 5.19
N TYR A 119 -6.43 -13.65 5.65
CA TYR A 119 -6.21 -14.03 7.05
C TYR A 119 -4.74 -14.08 7.47
N LYS A 120 -3.81 -14.07 6.53
CA LYS A 120 -2.35 -14.08 6.77
C LYS A 120 -1.74 -12.69 6.70
N LEU A 121 -2.52 -11.67 6.33
CA LEU A 121 -2.04 -10.30 6.32
C LEU A 121 -1.89 -9.79 7.75
N TYR A 122 -0.76 -9.13 8.02
CA TYR A 122 -0.48 -8.58 9.34
C TYR A 122 -1.48 -7.48 9.72
N THR A 123 -1.74 -6.55 8.78
CA THR A 123 -2.67 -5.45 8.96
C THR A 123 -4.02 -5.79 8.32
N LYS A 124 -5.12 -5.56 9.05
CA LYS A 124 -6.47 -5.75 8.53
C LYS A 124 -6.73 -4.81 7.35
N GLN A 125 -7.37 -5.33 6.31
CA GLN A 125 -7.62 -4.61 5.09
C GLN A 125 -9.11 -4.35 4.87
N LEU A 126 -9.45 -3.16 4.41
CA LEU A 126 -10.74 -2.83 3.84
C LEU A 126 -10.53 -2.50 2.36
N ASP A 127 -11.10 -3.31 1.47
CA ASP A 127 -10.95 -3.15 0.04
C ASP A 127 -12.21 -2.52 -0.56
N LEU A 128 -12.09 -1.26 -0.98
CA LEU A 128 -13.21 -0.50 -1.56
C LEU A 128 -13.67 -1.09 -2.89
N TYR A 129 -12.78 -1.74 -3.65
CA TYR A 129 -13.16 -2.45 -4.87
C TYR A 129 -14.13 -3.60 -4.55
N LYS A 130 -13.80 -4.43 -3.56
CA LYS A 130 -14.68 -5.54 -3.14
C LYS A 130 -16.00 -5.05 -2.55
N MET A 131 -15.98 -3.97 -1.79
CA MET A 131 -17.19 -3.36 -1.26
C MET A 131 -18.11 -2.88 -2.37
N HIS A 132 -17.54 -2.26 -3.42
CA HIS A 132 -18.32 -1.71 -4.54
C HIS A 132 -18.88 -2.79 -5.47
N HIS A 133 -18.28 -3.97 -5.47
CA HIS A 133 -18.70 -5.13 -6.29
C HIS A 133 -19.44 -6.20 -5.47
N PHE A 134 -19.82 -5.88 -4.26
CA PHE A 134 -20.47 -6.82 -3.34
C PHE A 134 -21.70 -7.49 -3.93
N ASP A 135 -22.52 -6.73 -4.65
CA ASP A 135 -23.80 -7.18 -5.25
C ASP A 135 -23.67 -7.63 -6.71
N ASN A 136 -22.59 -7.28 -7.40
CA ASN A 136 -22.41 -7.60 -8.81
C ASN A 136 -20.95 -7.83 -9.19
N ARG A 137 -20.52 -9.09 -9.13
CA ARG A 137 -19.16 -9.52 -9.47
C ARG A 137 -18.80 -9.32 -10.94
N ALA A 138 -19.76 -9.17 -11.83
CA ALA A 138 -19.52 -8.92 -13.25
C ALA A 138 -19.23 -7.45 -13.58
N LYS A 139 -19.47 -6.54 -12.64
CA LYS A 139 -19.26 -5.11 -12.82
C LYS A 139 -17.80 -4.73 -12.54
N VAL A 140 -16.97 -4.80 -13.55
CA VAL A 140 -15.60 -4.28 -13.46
C VAL A 140 -15.64 -2.75 -13.52
N GLN A 141 -15.14 -2.08 -12.51
CA GLN A 141 -15.05 -0.62 -12.46
C GLN A 141 -13.68 -0.19 -11.98
N SER A 142 -13.00 0.69 -12.73
CA SER A 142 -11.75 1.30 -12.30
C SER A 142 -12.00 2.36 -11.22
N LEU A 143 -10.98 2.70 -10.45
CA LEU A 143 -11.04 3.81 -9.49
C LEU A 143 -11.47 5.10 -10.16
N LYS A 144 -10.93 5.40 -11.36
CA LYS A 144 -11.32 6.55 -12.18
C LYS A 144 -12.81 6.52 -12.56
N GLY A 145 -13.32 5.36 -12.96
CA GLY A 145 -14.76 5.20 -13.26
C GLY A 145 -15.64 5.47 -12.04
N LEU A 146 -15.19 5.03 -10.85
CA LEU A 146 -15.88 5.31 -9.60
C LEU A 146 -15.86 6.80 -9.27
N GLN A 147 -14.72 7.49 -9.42
CA GLN A 147 -14.60 8.92 -9.23
C GLN A 147 -15.53 9.72 -10.16
N CYS A 148 -15.59 9.35 -11.44
CA CYS A 148 -16.52 9.96 -12.40
C CYS A 148 -17.99 9.77 -11.98
N ASN A 149 -18.37 8.57 -11.53
CA ASN A 149 -19.74 8.28 -11.08
C ASN A 149 -20.12 9.05 -9.81
N LEU A 150 -19.14 9.35 -8.95
CA LEU A 150 -19.32 10.16 -7.76
C LEU A 150 -19.23 11.68 -8.03
N ASN A 151 -19.15 12.10 -9.30
CA ASN A 151 -18.94 13.49 -9.71
C ASN A 151 -17.73 14.16 -9.02
N TRP A 152 -16.63 13.41 -8.84
CA TRP A 152 -15.42 13.93 -8.24
C TRP A 152 -14.74 14.97 -9.14
N LYS A 153 -14.73 16.21 -8.71
CA LYS A 153 -14.29 17.36 -9.54
C LYS A 153 -12.79 17.41 -9.82
N MET A 154 -11.99 16.61 -9.11
CA MET A 154 -10.52 16.60 -9.16
C MET A 154 -9.96 15.38 -9.91
N CYS A 155 -10.75 14.75 -10.77
CA CYS A 155 -10.27 13.64 -11.59
C CYS A 155 -9.32 14.19 -12.68
N GLN A 156 -8.02 14.25 -12.37
CA GLN A 156 -6.98 14.62 -13.33
C GLN A 156 -6.38 13.37 -13.94
N GLU A 157 -6.21 13.37 -15.26
CA GLU A 157 -5.35 12.37 -15.92
C GLU A 157 -3.90 12.75 -15.65
N MET A 158 -3.11 11.80 -15.16
CA MET A 158 -1.67 11.98 -15.23
C MET A 158 -1.27 11.98 -16.71
N PRO A 159 -0.51 12.98 -17.18
CA PRO A 159 0.06 12.90 -18.51
C PRO A 159 0.97 11.66 -18.56
N ILE A 160 0.58 10.69 -19.36
CA ILE A 160 1.43 9.56 -19.72
C ILE A 160 2.15 10.02 -20.98
N ASP A 161 3.35 10.56 -20.84
CA ASP A 161 4.28 10.79 -21.94
C ASP A 161 5.08 9.52 -22.21
#